data_8371baf67f415e0f30241313c23b75a3
#
_entry.id   8371baf67f415e0f30241313c23b75a3
#
_cell.length_a   1.000
_cell.length_b   1.000
_cell.length_c   1.000
_cell.angle_alpha   90.00
_cell.angle_beta   90.00
_cell.angle_gamma   90.00
#
_symmetry.space_group_name_H-M   'P 1'
#
loop_
_entity.id
_entity.type
_entity.pdbx_description
1 polymer ?
#
loop_
_entity_poly.entity_id
_entity_poly.type
_entity_poly.pdbx_seq_one_letter_code
_entity_poly.pdbx_strand_id
1 'polypeptide(L)'
;MHILIVDDEELIRGVIKEYAENAGFITDEAENGEKAIDKCKKNNYDLIIMDIMMPKLDGYSAIKEIYKTKKIPVLMLSARAEEYDKLLGFELGIDDYVTKPFSPRELIARVKAILKRNNTNEETLKIDKLKIDKLAREVTINDKKINLTLKEYELLLYL
;
A
#
# COMPACT_ATOMS: atom_id res chain seq x y z
N MET A 1 -4.09 -13.24 -5.46
CA MET A 1 -3.42 -11.94 -5.48
C MET A 1 -1.93 -12.09 -5.32
N HIS A 2 -1.17 -11.28 -6.00
CA HIS A 2 0.28 -11.39 -6.13
C HIS A 2 0.97 -10.26 -5.37
N ILE A 3 1.86 -10.62 -4.43
CA ILE A 3 2.55 -9.68 -3.55
C ILE A 3 4.05 -9.73 -3.80
N LEU A 4 4.68 -8.57 -3.93
CA LEU A 4 6.13 -8.44 -3.98
C LEU A 4 6.66 -8.08 -2.59
N ILE A 5 7.61 -8.85 -2.09
CA ILE A 5 8.24 -8.64 -0.78
C ILE A 5 9.66 -8.13 -1.01
N VAL A 6 9.95 -6.92 -0.56
CA VAL A 6 11.24 -6.26 -0.76
C VAL A 6 11.89 -5.94 0.58
N ASP A 7 12.98 -6.62 0.87
CA ASP A 7 13.78 -6.42 2.07
C ASP A 7 15.19 -7.00 1.80
N ASP A 8 16.24 -6.36 2.28
CA ASP A 8 17.60 -6.85 2.09
C ASP A 8 17.93 -8.04 3.02
N GLU A 9 17.15 -8.24 4.06
CA GLU A 9 17.31 -9.38 4.98
C GLU A 9 16.51 -10.59 4.51
N GLU A 10 17.21 -11.66 4.14
CA GLU A 10 16.59 -12.90 3.66
C GLU A 10 15.64 -13.53 4.68
N LEU A 11 16.01 -13.48 5.97
CA LEU A 11 15.19 -14.04 7.05
C LEU A 11 13.84 -13.32 7.15
N ILE A 12 13.83 -12.01 7.03
CA ILE A 12 12.60 -11.22 7.08
C ILE A 12 11.73 -11.54 5.86
N ARG A 13 12.30 -11.58 4.66
CA ARG A 13 11.56 -11.99 3.46
C ARG A 13 10.94 -13.36 3.62
N GLY A 14 11.70 -14.32 4.15
CA GLY A 14 11.25 -15.70 4.37
C GLY A 14 10.05 -15.78 5.31
N VAL A 15 10.08 -15.04 6.42
CA VAL A 15 8.97 -15.01 7.38
C VAL A 15 7.72 -14.41 6.73
N ILE A 16 7.86 -13.28 6.07
CA ILE A 16 6.73 -12.63 5.42
C ILE A 16 6.14 -13.53 4.34
N LYS A 17 7.00 -14.14 3.53
CA LYS A 17 6.60 -15.08 2.47
C LYS A 17 5.76 -16.23 3.03
N GLU A 18 6.24 -16.87 4.11
CA GLU A 18 5.54 -17.99 4.73
C GLU A 18 4.13 -17.59 5.17
N TYR A 19 3.99 -16.49 5.88
CA TYR A 19 2.68 -16.02 6.35
C TYR A 19 1.77 -15.57 5.21
N ALA A 20 2.33 -14.93 4.18
CA ALA A 20 1.57 -14.50 3.02
C ALA A 20 1.05 -15.71 2.21
N GLU A 21 1.89 -16.70 1.96
CA GLU A 21 1.51 -17.90 1.25
C GLU A 21 0.46 -18.71 2.02
N ASN A 22 0.61 -18.82 3.34
CA ASN A 22 -0.40 -19.46 4.19
C ASN A 22 -1.75 -18.73 4.15
N ALA A 23 -1.74 -17.43 3.87
CA ALA A 23 -2.97 -16.66 3.69
C ALA A 23 -3.55 -16.74 2.27
N GLY A 24 -2.92 -17.49 1.37
CA GLY A 24 -3.40 -17.72 0.01
C GLY A 24 -2.83 -16.77 -1.05
N PHE A 25 -1.84 -15.95 -0.70
CA PHE A 25 -1.20 -15.04 -1.66
C PHE A 25 -0.08 -15.72 -2.44
N ILE A 26 0.11 -15.29 -3.68
CA ILE A 26 1.28 -15.65 -4.48
C ILE A 26 2.34 -14.59 -4.20
N THR A 27 3.57 -15.00 -3.96
CA THR A 27 4.65 -14.09 -3.56
C THR A 27 5.83 -14.13 -4.51
N ASP A 28 6.47 -12.99 -4.69
CA ASP A 28 7.81 -12.83 -5.25
C ASP A 28 8.66 -12.05 -4.26
N GLU A 29 9.97 -12.17 -4.38
CA GLU A 29 10.93 -11.50 -3.50
C GLU A 29 11.89 -10.63 -4.30
N ALA A 30 12.32 -9.53 -3.69
CA ALA A 30 13.41 -8.70 -4.19
C ALA A 30 14.31 -8.32 -3.01
N GLU A 31 15.62 -8.40 -3.19
CA GLU A 31 16.59 -8.11 -2.12
C GLU A 31 17.02 -6.64 -2.04
N ASN A 32 16.64 -5.82 -3.01
CA ASN A 32 16.92 -4.39 -3.03
C ASN A 32 15.92 -3.65 -3.91
N GLY A 33 16.00 -2.30 -3.88
CA GLY A 33 15.09 -1.45 -4.63
C GLY A 33 15.23 -1.58 -6.15
N GLU A 34 16.44 -1.77 -6.66
CA GLU A 34 16.68 -1.95 -8.10
C GLU A 34 15.99 -3.20 -8.63
N LYS A 35 16.11 -4.31 -7.92
CA LYS A 35 15.43 -5.55 -8.28
C LYS A 35 13.92 -5.44 -8.17
N ALA A 36 13.42 -4.67 -7.19
CA ALA A 36 11.99 -4.40 -7.06
C ALA A 36 11.46 -3.64 -8.28
N ILE A 37 12.19 -2.61 -8.72
CA ILE A 37 11.83 -1.84 -9.91
C ILE A 37 11.77 -2.74 -11.14
N ASP A 38 12.80 -3.56 -11.34
CA ASP A 38 12.85 -4.48 -12.50
C ASP A 38 11.70 -5.48 -12.49
N LYS A 39 11.39 -6.05 -11.33
CA LYS A 39 10.27 -6.98 -11.19
C LYS A 39 8.92 -6.32 -11.47
N CYS A 40 8.73 -5.09 -11.02
CA CYS A 40 7.50 -4.34 -11.29
C CYS A 40 7.33 -3.97 -12.77
N LYS A 41 8.42 -3.83 -13.51
CA LYS A 41 8.36 -3.62 -14.97
C LYS A 41 7.90 -4.87 -15.70
N LYS A 42 8.28 -6.05 -15.21
CA LYS A 42 8.02 -7.34 -15.87
C LYS A 42 6.74 -8.02 -15.43
N ASN A 43 6.26 -7.73 -14.24
CA ASN A 43 5.13 -8.38 -13.61
C ASN A 43 4.14 -7.37 -13.04
N ASN A 44 2.91 -7.81 -12.84
CA ASN A 44 1.88 -7.03 -12.17
C ASN A 44 1.70 -7.55 -10.75
N TYR A 45 1.84 -6.66 -9.77
CA TYR A 45 1.62 -6.97 -8.36
C TYR A 45 0.40 -6.23 -7.84
N ASP A 46 -0.33 -6.87 -6.94
CA ASP A 46 -1.48 -6.28 -6.27
C ASP A 46 -1.06 -5.42 -5.06
N LEU A 47 0.10 -5.73 -4.49
CA LEU A 47 0.66 -5.00 -3.35
C LEU A 47 2.17 -5.21 -3.27
N ILE A 48 2.88 -4.21 -2.77
CA ILE A 48 4.30 -4.30 -2.46
C ILE A 48 4.50 -4.09 -0.96
N ILE A 49 5.24 -5.00 -0.33
CA ILE A 49 5.76 -4.81 1.02
C ILE A 49 7.21 -4.36 0.86
N MET A 50 7.52 -3.14 1.28
CA MET A 50 8.79 -2.48 0.99
C MET A 50 9.49 -2.03 2.25
N ASP A 51 10.71 -2.54 2.49
CA ASP A 51 11.59 -2.01 3.52
C ASP A 51 12.12 -0.63 3.12
N ILE A 52 12.14 0.30 4.05
CA ILE A 52 12.66 1.65 3.81
C ILE A 52 14.18 1.64 3.73
N MET A 53 14.83 1.03 4.72
CA MET A 53 16.29 1.07 4.88
C MET A 53 16.95 -0.10 4.16
N MET A 54 17.40 0.14 2.95
CA MET A 54 18.12 -0.86 2.15
C MET A 54 19.38 -0.24 1.54
N PRO A 55 20.44 -1.05 1.32
CA PRO A 55 21.61 -0.55 0.60
C PRO A 55 21.30 -0.24 -0.86
N LYS A 56 22.11 0.58 -1.48
CA LYS A 56 22.03 1.05 -2.87
C LYS A 56 20.85 2.01 -3.12
N LEU A 57 19.61 1.53 -3.01
CA LEU A 57 18.43 2.33 -3.26
C LEU A 57 17.42 2.08 -2.13
N ASP A 58 17.07 3.14 -1.39
CA ASP A 58 16.10 3.04 -0.30
C ASP A 58 14.68 2.79 -0.81
N GLY A 59 13.78 2.38 0.09
CA GLY A 59 12.41 2.03 -0.26
C GLY A 59 11.60 3.18 -0.84
N TYR A 60 11.75 4.38 -0.34
CA TYR A 60 11.03 5.56 -0.87
C TYR A 60 11.45 5.87 -2.31
N SER A 61 12.76 5.86 -2.56
CA SER A 61 13.29 6.11 -3.91
C SER A 61 12.83 5.03 -4.90
N ALA A 62 12.79 3.79 -4.46
CA ALA A 62 12.29 2.68 -5.27
C ALA A 62 10.81 2.86 -5.63
N ILE A 63 9.98 3.21 -4.64
CA ILE A 63 8.55 3.44 -4.87
C ILE A 63 8.32 4.65 -5.77
N LYS A 64 9.06 5.72 -5.57
CA LYS A 64 8.99 6.90 -6.43
C LYS A 64 9.25 6.54 -7.89
N GLU A 65 10.23 5.70 -8.15
CA GLU A 65 10.54 5.23 -9.50
C GLU A 65 9.44 4.31 -10.05
N ILE A 66 8.93 3.39 -9.25
CA ILE A 66 7.84 2.50 -9.65
C ILE A 66 6.59 3.31 -9.99
N TYR A 67 6.26 4.32 -9.21
CA TYR A 67 5.07 5.14 -9.40
C TYR A 67 5.10 6.03 -10.64
N LYS A 68 6.23 6.17 -11.30
CA LYS A 68 6.30 6.85 -12.61
C LYS A 68 5.53 6.09 -13.69
N THR A 69 5.40 4.78 -13.55
CA THR A 69 4.77 3.92 -14.55
C THR A 69 3.55 3.16 -14.03
N LYS A 70 3.52 2.78 -12.76
CA LYS A 70 2.45 1.97 -12.16
C LYS A 70 2.14 2.45 -10.76
N LYS A 71 0.87 2.62 -10.45
CA LYS A 71 0.40 2.91 -9.09
C LYS A 71 0.00 1.59 -8.43
N ILE A 72 0.87 1.06 -7.59
CA ILE A 72 0.65 -0.20 -6.87
C ILE A 72 0.52 0.12 -5.38
N PRO A 73 -0.44 -0.48 -4.67
CA PRO A 73 -0.54 -0.33 -3.20
C PRO A 73 0.75 -0.74 -2.51
N VAL A 74 1.19 0.05 -1.53
CA VAL A 74 2.44 -0.18 -0.82
C VAL A 74 2.25 -0.14 0.68
N LEU A 75 2.78 -1.16 1.36
CA LEU A 75 2.95 -1.19 2.80
C LEU A 75 4.44 -1.08 3.09
N MET A 76 4.85 -0.04 3.81
CA MET A 76 6.26 0.19 4.15
C MET A 76 6.63 -0.48 5.47
N LEU A 77 7.83 -1.06 5.52
CA LEU A 77 8.43 -1.53 6.76
C LEU A 77 9.49 -0.53 7.21
N SER A 78 9.38 -0.07 8.44
CA SER A 78 10.28 0.93 9.00
C SER A 78 10.91 0.44 10.30
N ALA A 79 12.22 0.58 10.44
CA ALA A 79 12.91 0.32 11.70
C ALA A 79 12.60 1.39 12.75
N ARG A 80 12.18 2.58 12.31
CA ARG A 80 11.83 3.70 13.19
C ARG A 80 10.57 4.37 12.68
N ALA A 81 9.62 4.61 13.60
CA ALA A 81 8.41 5.36 13.31
C ALA A 81 8.69 6.88 13.48
N GLU A 82 9.66 7.44 12.77
CA GLU A 82 9.93 8.86 12.79
C GLU A 82 8.87 9.61 11.97
N GLU A 83 8.39 10.72 12.51
CA GLU A 83 7.36 11.53 11.91
C GLU A 83 7.74 12.01 10.50
N TYR A 84 9.00 12.32 10.27
CA TYR A 84 9.53 12.75 8.97
C TYR A 84 9.34 11.66 7.90
N ASP A 85 9.66 10.40 8.22
CA ASP A 85 9.52 9.28 7.28
C ASP A 85 8.06 9.03 6.93
N LYS A 86 7.16 9.15 7.89
CA LYS A 86 5.73 9.02 7.67
C LYS A 86 5.18 10.11 6.76
N LEU A 87 5.61 11.36 6.95
CA LEU A 87 5.20 12.48 6.10
C LEU A 87 5.64 12.26 4.66
N LEU A 88 6.88 11.83 4.45
CA LEU A 88 7.42 11.54 3.12
C LEU A 88 6.61 10.43 2.42
N GLY A 89 6.25 9.39 3.16
CA GLY A 89 5.42 8.31 2.65
C GLY A 89 4.01 8.76 2.28
N PHE A 90 3.38 9.60 3.10
CA PHE A 90 2.07 10.15 2.79
C PHE A 90 2.10 11.02 1.53
N GLU A 91 3.14 11.81 1.34
CA GLU A 91 3.32 12.60 0.11
C GLU A 91 3.43 11.71 -1.14
N LEU A 92 4.07 10.54 -1.02
CA LEU A 92 4.16 9.56 -2.10
C LEU A 92 2.85 8.80 -2.33
N GLY A 93 1.94 8.81 -1.35
CA GLY A 93 0.68 8.08 -1.43
C GLY A 93 0.78 6.61 -1.01
N ILE A 94 1.64 6.33 -0.05
CA ILE A 94 1.79 5.00 0.55
C ILE A 94 0.57 4.67 1.40
N ASP A 95 0.15 3.41 1.37
CA ASP A 95 -1.11 2.97 1.99
C ASP A 95 -1.02 2.73 3.50
N ASP A 96 0.10 2.22 4.00
CA ASP A 96 0.28 1.95 5.42
C ASP A 96 1.76 1.78 5.78
N TYR A 97 2.04 1.81 7.08
CA TYR A 97 3.36 1.60 7.68
C TYR A 97 3.29 0.55 8.76
N VAL A 98 4.33 -0.27 8.86
CA VAL A 98 4.53 -1.20 9.96
C VAL A 98 5.94 -1.00 10.49
N THR A 99 6.07 -0.85 11.80
CA THR A 99 7.36 -0.64 12.47
C THR A 99 7.99 -1.99 12.82
N LYS A 100 9.27 -2.14 12.54
CA LYS A 100 10.06 -3.31 12.98
C LYS A 100 10.46 -3.15 14.46
N PRO A 101 10.45 -4.21 15.28
CA PRO A 101 9.96 -5.55 14.98
C PRO A 101 8.44 -5.61 14.85
N PHE A 102 7.94 -6.41 13.93
CA PHE A 102 6.51 -6.53 13.67
C PHE A 102 6.00 -7.93 13.96
N SER A 103 4.70 -8.04 14.23
CA SER A 103 4.00 -9.32 14.24
C SER A 103 3.67 -9.71 12.80
N PRO A 104 4.11 -10.90 12.31
CA PRO A 104 3.76 -11.33 10.96
C PRO A 104 2.25 -11.43 10.74
N ARG A 105 1.50 -11.82 11.76
CA ARG A 105 0.03 -11.88 11.70
C ARG A 105 -0.59 -10.49 11.52
N GLU A 106 -0.09 -9.50 12.25
CA GLU A 106 -0.53 -8.11 12.11
C GLU A 106 -0.20 -7.57 10.73
N LEU A 107 1.02 -7.86 10.23
CA LEU A 107 1.45 -7.45 8.90
C LEU A 107 0.48 -7.97 7.83
N ILE A 108 0.16 -9.25 7.86
CA ILE A 108 -0.76 -9.86 6.89
C ILE A 108 -2.19 -9.32 7.04
N ALA A 109 -2.64 -9.05 8.26
CA ALA A 109 -3.94 -8.41 8.48
C ALA A 109 -4.01 -7.03 7.83
N ARG A 110 -2.94 -6.23 7.92
CA ARG A 110 -2.84 -4.93 7.25
C ARG A 110 -2.79 -5.06 5.73
N VAL A 111 -2.07 -6.06 5.21
CA VAL A 111 -2.06 -6.38 3.77
C VAL A 111 -3.48 -6.67 3.28
N LYS A 112 -4.22 -7.52 3.97
CA LYS A 112 -5.60 -7.84 3.62
C LYS A 112 -6.50 -6.62 3.65
N ALA A 113 -6.31 -5.74 4.64
CA ALA A 113 -7.08 -4.51 4.76
C ALA A 113 -6.82 -3.55 3.59
N ILE A 114 -5.57 -3.40 3.18
CA ILE A 114 -5.20 -2.57 2.02
C ILE A 114 -5.82 -3.12 0.74
N LEU A 115 -5.70 -4.42 0.51
CA LEU A 115 -6.24 -5.07 -0.67
C LEU A 115 -7.76 -4.96 -0.75
N LYS A 116 -8.44 -5.11 0.38
CA LYS A 116 -9.89 -4.95 0.47
C LYS A 116 -10.32 -3.52 0.14
N ARG A 117 -9.63 -2.51 0.68
CA ARG A 117 -9.91 -1.09 0.38
C ARG A 117 -9.76 -0.80 -1.12
N ASN A 118 -8.69 -1.29 -1.72
CA ASN A 118 -8.41 -1.02 -3.13
C ASN A 118 -9.38 -1.72 -4.07
N ASN A 119 -9.86 -2.90 -3.73
CA ASN A 119 -10.90 -3.58 -4.50
C ASN A 119 -12.23 -2.83 -4.48
N THR A 120 -12.54 -2.12 -3.38
CA THR A 120 -13.76 -1.31 -3.27
C THR A 120 -13.59 0.11 -3.83
N ASN A 121 -12.35 0.55 -4.11
CA ASN A 121 -12.08 1.89 -4.64
C ASN A 121 -12.59 2.12 -6.06
N GLU A 122 -12.84 1.05 -6.82
CA GLU A 122 -13.40 1.12 -8.17
C GLU A 122 -14.94 1.19 -8.16
N GLU A 123 -15.56 0.98 -7.01
CA GLU A 123 -17.01 0.95 -6.87
C GLU A 123 -17.55 2.26 -6.33
N THR A 124 -18.68 2.67 -6.86
CA THR A 124 -19.44 3.79 -6.33
C THR A 124 -20.30 3.30 -5.18
N LEU A 125 -20.09 3.83 -3.97
CA LEU A 125 -20.94 3.54 -2.82
C LEU A 125 -22.22 4.39 -2.92
N LYS A 126 -23.37 3.72 -2.89
CA LYS A 126 -24.67 4.37 -2.81
C LYS A 126 -25.27 4.10 -1.44
N ILE A 127 -25.51 5.18 -0.67
CA ILE A 127 -26.24 5.12 0.60
C ILE A 127 -27.37 6.12 0.46
N ASP A 128 -28.61 5.65 0.33
CA ASP A 128 -29.78 6.46 -0.02
C ASP A 128 -29.51 7.24 -1.31
N LYS A 129 -29.49 8.57 -1.26
CA LYS A 129 -29.19 9.42 -2.41
C LYS A 129 -27.75 9.92 -2.43
N LEU A 130 -26.92 9.39 -1.54
CA LEU A 130 -25.51 9.72 -1.42
C LEU A 130 -24.68 8.80 -2.33
N LYS A 131 -23.86 9.37 -3.18
CA LYS A 131 -22.90 8.65 -4.01
C LYS A 131 -21.50 9.11 -3.67
N ILE A 132 -20.60 8.16 -3.45
CA ILE A 132 -19.18 8.41 -3.21
C ILE A 132 -18.38 7.73 -4.29
N ASP A 133 -17.70 8.50 -5.13
CA ASP A 133 -16.72 7.98 -6.07
C ASP A 133 -15.34 8.06 -5.42
N LYS A 134 -14.85 6.93 -4.93
CA LYS A 134 -13.58 6.87 -4.21
C LYS A 134 -12.38 7.14 -5.11
N LEU A 135 -12.47 6.79 -6.38
CA LEU A 135 -11.38 7.00 -7.33
C LEU A 135 -11.20 8.49 -7.65
N ALA A 136 -12.30 9.17 -7.94
CA ALA A 136 -12.31 10.59 -8.23
C ALA A 136 -12.38 11.47 -6.98
N ARG A 137 -12.58 10.87 -5.79
CA ARG A 137 -12.82 11.55 -4.51
C ARG A 137 -13.99 12.52 -4.57
N GLU A 138 -15.03 12.13 -5.31
CA GLU A 138 -16.25 12.90 -5.47
C GLU A 138 -17.37 12.35 -4.59
N VAL A 139 -18.15 13.26 -4.01
CA VAL A 139 -19.35 12.93 -3.25
C VAL A 139 -20.52 13.66 -3.89
N THR A 140 -21.61 12.94 -4.16
CA THR A 140 -22.82 13.53 -4.71
C THR A 140 -24.04 13.17 -3.85
N ILE A 141 -24.95 14.13 -3.69
CA ILE A 141 -26.26 13.91 -3.07
C ILE A 141 -27.31 14.39 -4.06
N ASN A 142 -28.26 13.54 -4.40
CA ASN A 142 -29.29 13.84 -5.40
C ASN A 142 -28.72 14.32 -6.74
N ASP A 143 -27.60 13.69 -7.15
CA ASP A 143 -26.86 14.02 -8.40
C ASP A 143 -26.19 15.40 -8.38
N LYS A 144 -26.10 16.06 -7.21
CA LYS A 144 -25.34 17.30 -7.04
C LYS A 144 -24.00 17.00 -6.37
N LYS A 145 -22.94 17.47 -7.02
CA LYS A 145 -21.58 17.35 -6.49
C LYS A 145 -21.42 18.19 -5.23
N ILE A 146 -20.83 17.60 -4.19
CA ILE A 146 -20.54 18.27 -2.93
C ILE A 146 -19.03 18.44 -2.80
N ASN A 147 -18.59 19.63 -2.46
CA ASN A 147 -17.20 19.89 -2.16
C ASN A 147 -16.92 19.60 -0.69
N LEU A 148 -16.09 18.59 -0.44
CA LEU A 148 -15.63 18.24 0.89
C LEU A 148 -14.12 18.51 1.02
N THR A 149 -13.69 18.90 2.22
CA THR A 149 -12.27 18.91 2.54
C THR A 149 -11.78 17.46 2.59
N LEU A 150 -10.47 17.26 2.44
CA LEU A 150 -9.90 15.92 2.52
C LEU A 150 -10.25 15.24 3.86
N LYS A 151 -10.22 15.98 4.96
CA LYS A 151 -10.56 15.47 6.29
C LYS A 151 -12.03 15.07 6.39
N GLU A 152 -12.94 15.85 5.85
CA GLU A 152 -14.37 15.53 5.81
C GLU A 152 -14.64 14.29 4.96
N TYR A 153 -13.98 14.16 3.81
CA TYR A 153 -14.07 13.00 2.95
C TYR A 153 -13.58 11.73 3.66
N GLU A 154 -12.43 11.80 4.31
CA GLU A 154 -11.88 10.68 5.07
C GLU A 154 -12.81 10.25 6.21
N LEU A 155 -13.38 11.21 6.95
CA LEU A 155 -14.34 10.93 8.01
C LEU A 155 -15.57 10.22 7.47
N LEU A 156 -16.08 10.63 6.32
CA LEU A 156 -17.23 10.02 5.67
C LEU A 156 -16.97 8.57 5.30
N LEU A 157 -15.76 8.23 4.86
CA LEU A 157 -15.38 6.86 4.52
C LEU A 157 -15.33 5.91 5.71
N TYR A 158 -15.21 6.43 6.93
CA TYR A 158 -15.19 5.63 8.16
C TYR A 158 -16.58 5.46 8.81
N LEU A 159 -17.60 6.09 8.28
CA LEU A 159 -18.97 5.88 8.70
C LEU A 159 -19.56 4.66 8.00
#